data_7f90433ee32d819cfefd4d38f6a23e94
#
_entry.id   7f90433ee32d819cfefd4d38f6a23e94
#
_cell.length_a   1.000
_cell.length_b   1.000
_cell.length_c   1.000
_cell.angle_alpha   90.00
_cell.angle_beta   90.00
_cell.angle_gamma   90.00
#
_symmetry.space_group_name_H-M   'P 1'
#
loop_
_entity.id
_entity.type
_entity.pdbx_description
1 polymer ?
#
loop_
_entity_poly.entity_id
_entity_poly.type
_entity_poly.pdbx_seq_one_letter_code
_entity_poly.pdbx_strand_id
1 'polypeptide(L)'
;MPEVQTDPVTGLLQQWVRGNEKALGILVPLVYQELRRLAHHHLKSERADHTLQSTALVNEAFLRLNGSDPVLLQNRGHFIAIASRLMRQILVDYARSRSARKRDGGCRIAFEDIDEVPSDENVPIVALDHALDALSEADERQAKIVEMKFFGGLSAEEIAVVLNISRATVERKWATARIWLRREMKRSARP
;
A
#
# COMPACT_ATOMS: atom_id res chain seq x y z
N MET A 1 16.52 -29.64 9.40
CA MET A 1 15.68 -28.83 8.54
C MET A 1 15.11 -27.76 9.42
N PRO A 2 15.37 -26.46 9.23
CA PRO A 2 14.68 -25.44 10.00
C PRO A 2 13.21 -25.48 9.60
N GLU A 3 12.31 -25.65 10.57
CA GLU A 3 10.88 -25.45 10.39
C GLU A 3 10.71 -24.01 9.88
N VAL A 4 10.22 -23.89 8.67
CA VAL A 4 9.73 -22.60 8.14
C VAL A 4 8.55 -22.25 9.02
N GLN A 5 8.75 -21.39 10.01
CA GLN A 5 7.64 -20.82 10.78
C GLN A 5 6.76 -20.08 9.78
N THR A 6 5.71 -20.76 9.35
CA THR A 6 4.71 -20.17 8.47
C THR A 6 4.04 -19.04 9.25
N ASP A 7 4.12 -17.83 8.75
CA ASP A 7 3.45 -16.66 9.34
C ASP A 7 1.99 -17.02 9.67
N PRO A 8 1.49 -16.73 10.88
CA PRO A 8 0.14 -17.11 11.32
C PRO A 8 -0.95 -16.65 10.35
N VAL A 9 -0.78 -15.48 9.74
CA VAL A 9 -1.72 -14.92 8.74
C VAL A 9 -1.74 -15.80 7.49
N THR A 10 -0.58 -16.26 7.02
CA THR A 10 -0.50 -17.16 5.86
C THR A 10 -1.22 -18.48 6.10
N GLY A 11 -1.03 -19.09 7.27
CA GLY A 11 -1.71 -20.34 7.64
C GLY A 11 -3.23 -20.18 7.72
N LEU A 12 -3.70 -19.08 8.28
CA LEU A 12 -5.14 -18.78 8.38
C LEU A 12 -5.76 -18.47 7.00
N LEU A 13 -5.05 -17.73 6.14
CA LEU A 13 -5.49 -17.46 4.76
C LEU A 13 -5.68 -18.77 3.98
N GLN A 14 -4.72 -19.70 4.07
CA GLN A 14 -4.81 -20.99 3.40
C GLN A 14 -5.97 -21.84 3.93
N GLN A 15 -6.26 -21.81 5.23
CA GLN A 15 -7.41 -22.49 5.81
C GLN A 15 -8.72 -21.87 5.33
N TRP A 16 -8.82 -20.56 5.28
CA TRP A 16 -10.00 -19.86 4.78
C TRP A 16 -10.28 -20.18 3.29
N VAL A 17 -9.27 -20.12 2.43
CA VAL A 17 -9.38 -20.49 1.00
C VAL A 17 -9.86 -21.92 0.83
N ARG A 18 -9.53 -22.85 1.76
CA ARG A 18 -10.02 -24.23 1.79
C ARG A 18 -11.44 -24.38 2.37
N GLY A 19 -12.14 -23.29 2.66
CA GLY A 19 -13.51 -23.28 3.15
C GLY A 19 -13.66 -23.31 4.69
N ASN A 20 -12.57 -23.14 5.46
CA ASN A 20 -12.65 -23.05 6.91
C ASN A 20 -13.08 -21.64 7.35
N GLU A 21 -14.40 -21.43 7.50
CA GLU A 21 -14.95 -20.13 7.94
C GLU A 21 -14.48 -19.70 9.34
N LYS A 22 -14.12 -20.64 10.23
CA LYS A 22 -13.58 -20.31 11.55
C LYS A 22 -12.22 -19.61 11.46
N ALA A 23 -11.43 -19.95 10.45
CA ALA A 23 -10.16 -19.27 10.19
C ALA A 23 -10.35 -17.79 9.89
N LEU A 24 -11.43 -17.39 9.23
CA LEU A 24 -11.78 -16.00 8.96
C LEU A 24 -11.99 -15.21 10.26
N GLY A 25 -12.69 -15.76 11.24
CA GLY A 25 -12.91 -15.12 12.54
C GLY A 25 -11.63 -14.78 13.30
N ILE A 26 -10.58 -15.60 13.13
CA ILE A 26 -9.25 -15.35 13.71
C ILE A 26 -8.42 -14.41 12.85
N LEU A 27 -8.53 -14.56 11.53
CA LEU A 27 -7.80 -13.77 10.55
C LEU A 27 -8.19 -12.29 10.59
N VAL A 28 -9.50 -12.00 10.67
CA VAL A 28 -10.06 -10.63 10.63
C VAL A 28 -9.40 -9.68 11.65
N PRO A 29 -9.27 -10.01 12.94
CA PRO A 29 -8.61 -9.13 13.89
C PRO A 29 -7.13 -8.86 13.56
N LEU A 30 -6.40 -9.88 13.09
CA LEU A 30 -4.99 -9.75 12.73
C LEU A 30 -4.81 -8.83 11.52
N VAL A 31 -5.60 -9.07 10.49
CA VAL A 31 -5.64 -8.27 9.27
C VAL A 31 -6.05 -6.82 9.57
N TYR A 32 -7.06 -6.64 10.42
CA TYR A 32 -7.52 -5.31 10.81
C TYR A 32 -6.42 -4.50 11.50
N GLN A 33 -5.64 -5.11 12.38
CA GLN A 33 -4.50 -4.45 13.04
C GLN A 33 -3.42 -4.04 12.03
N GLU A 34 -3.11 -4.90 11.07
CA GLU A 34 -2.14 -4.60 10.01
C GLU A 34 -2.61 -3.44 9.14
N LEU A 35 -3.85 -3.48 8.67
CA LEU A 35 -4.45 -2.40 7.89
C LEU A 35 -4.51 -1.08 8.68
N ARG A 36 -4.80 -1.15 9.99
CA ARG A 36 -4.82 0.03 10.87
C ARG A 36 -3.44 0.67 10.99
N ARG A 37 -2.40 -0.14 11.11
CA ARG A 37 -1.01 0.34 11.15
C ARG A 37 -0.65 1.07 9.85
N LEU A 38 -0.99 0.50 8.70
CA LEU A 38 -0.77 1.10 7.39
C LEU A 38 -1.56 2.41 7.21
N ALA A 39 -2.83 2.40 7.54
CA ALA A 39 -3.68 3.58 7.47
C ALA A 39 -3.16 4.73 8.35
N HIS A 40 -2.71 4.41 9.58
CA HIS A 40 -2.13 5.40 10.48
C HIS A 40 -0.84 6.00 9.91
N HIS A 41 0.02 5.17 9.31
CA HIS A 41 1.26 5.62 8.66
C HIS A 41 0.96 6.63 7.54
N HIS A 42 0.00 6.32 6.66
CA HIS A 42 -0.34 7.20 5.53
C HIS A 42 -1.03 8.49 5.94
N LEU A 43 -1.76 8.49 7.06
CA LEU A 43 -2.48 9.66 7.54
C LEU A 43 -1.69 10.50 8.56
N LYS A 44 -0.50 10.06 8.97
CA LYS A 44 0.33 10.74 9.98
C LYS A 44 0.73 12.17 9.59
N SER A 45 0.96 12.40 8.30
CA SER A 45 1.36 13.72 7.77
C SER A 45 0.20 14.65 7.46
N GLU A 46 -1.03 14.17 7.63
CA GLU A 46 -2.22 14.97 7.41
C GLU A 46 -2.53 15.83 8.63
N ARG A 47 -3.03 17.06 8.39
CA ARG A 47 -3.42 18.00 9.45
C ARG A 47 -4.54 17.41 10.31
N ALA A 48 -4.56 17.76 11.60
CA ALA A 48 -5.56 17.31 12.59
C ALA A 48 -7.03 17.56 12.19
N ASP A 49 -7.27 18.36 11.15
CA ASP A 49 -8.59 18.71 10.59
C ASP A 49 -9.14 17.69 9.59
N HIS A 50 -8.53 16.50 9.55
CA HIS A 50 -8.87 15.46 8.59
C HIS A 50 -10.15 14.72 8.96
N THR A 51 -11.13 14.76 8.03
CA THR A 51 -12.38 14.00 8.12
C THR A 51 -12.20 12.50 7.87
N LEU A 52 -11.09 12.07 7.24
CA LEU A 52 -10.79 10.64 7.06
C LEU A 52 -10.02 10.12 8.27
N GLN A 53 -10.72 9.45 9.16
CA GLN A 53 -10.06 8.73 10.25
C GLN A 53 -9.44 7.43 9.74
N SER A 54 -8.31 7.03 10.34
CA SER A 54 -7.65 5.76 9.98
C SER A 54 -8.60 4.56 10.04
N THR A 55 -9.56 4.58 10.96
CA THR A 55 -10.61 3.56 11.08
C THR A 55 -11.54 3.51 9.87
N ALA A 56 -11.91 4.66 9.29
CA ALA A 56 -12.74 4.70 8.09
C ALA A 56 -12.00 4.13 6.87
N LEU A 57 -10.71 4.47 6.71
CA LEU A 57 -9.86 3.92 5.65
C LEU A 57 -9.72 2.40 5.79
N VAL A 58 -9.51 1.89 7.01
CA VAL A 58 -9.40 0.44 7.27
C VAL A 58 -10.72 -0.27 6.96
N ASN A 59 -11.85 0.28 7.42
CA ASN A 59 -13.16 -0.33 7.18
C ASN A 59 -13.49 -0.39 5.68
N GLU A 60 -13.23 0.66 4.93
CA GLU A 60 -13.43 0.68 3.48
C GLU A 60 -12.52 -0.33 2.76
N ALA A 61 -11.23 -0.39 3.14
CA ALA A 61 -10.30 -1.38 2.59
C ALA A 61 -10.75 -2.81 2.91
N PHE A 62 -11.23 -3.06 4.12
CA PHE A 62 -11.75 -4.37 4.52
C PHE A 62 -13.01 -4.77 3.75
N LEU A 63 -13.94 -3.85 3.54
CA LEU A 63 -15.15 -4.11 2.75
C LEU A 63 -14.80 -4.46 1.30
N ARG A 64 -13.86 -3.73 0.68
CA ARG A 64 -13.38 -4.01 -0.68
C ARG A 64 -12.62 -5.34 -0.76
N LEU A 65 -11.86 -5.71 0.27
CA LEU A 65 -11.18 -7.00 0.37
C LEU A 65 -12.17 -8.17 0.45
N ASN A 66 -13.25 -8.04 1.21
CA ASN A 66 -14.29 -9.07 1.31
C ASN A 66 -15.00 -9.35 -0.02
N GLY A 67 -15.01 -8.40 -0.94
CA GLY A 67 -15.52 -8.58 -2.30
C GLY A 67 -14.49 -9.15 -3.28
N SER A 68 -13.24 -9.37 -2.85
CA SER A 68 -12.17 -9.90 -3.68
C SER A 68 -12.18 -11.43 -3.71
N ASP A 69 -11.70 -12.03 -4.81
CA ASP A 69 -11.58 -13.48 -4.92
C ASP A 69 -10.57 -14.03 -3.89
N PRO A 70 -10.98 -14.92 -2.97
CA PRO A 70 -10.11 -15.52 -1.97
C PRO A 70 -8.88 -16.22 -2.56
N VAL A 71 -8.96 -16.73 -3.78
CA VAL A 71 -7.85 -17.42 -4.48
C VAL A 71 -6.64 -16.51 -4.67
N LEU A 72 -6.83 -15.19 -4.70
CA LEU A 72 -5.75 -14.22 -4.80
C LEU A 72 -4.97 -14.03 -3.49
N LEU A 73 -5.50 -14.50 -2.36
CA LEU A 73 -4.95 -14.31 -1.01
C LEU A 73 -4.10 -15.51 -0.56
N GLN A 74 -3.08 -15.87 -1.33
CA GLN A 74 -2.28 -17.08 -1.09
C GLN A 74 -1.42 -17.03 0.18
N ASN A 75 -0.94 -15.85 0.57
CA ASN A 75 -0.10 -15.62 1.75
C ASN A 75 -0.22 -14.17 2.24
N ARG A 76 0.38 -13.87 3.42
CA ARG A 76 0.40 -12.54 4.00
C ARG A 76 0.92 -11.46 3.03
N GLY A 77 2.00 -11.76 2.29
CA GLY A 77 2.58 -10.81 1.34
C GLY A 77 1.62 -10.46 0.21
N HIS A 78 0.95 -11.46 -0.38
CA HIS A 78 -0.10 -11.23 -1.40
C HIS A 78 -1.28 -10.45 -0.83
N PHE A 79 -1.71 -10.77 0.40
CA PHE A 79 -2.76 -10.02 1.09
C PHE A 79 -2.37 -8.53 1.23
N ILE A 80 -1.17 -8.24 1.73
CA ILE A 80 -0.70 -6.86 1.90
C ILE A 80 -0.56 -6.15 0.54
N ALA A 81 -0.11 -6.84 -0.52
CA ALA A 81 -0.03 -6.26 -1.86
C ALA A 81 -1.40 -5.79 -2.37
N ILE A 82 -2.45 -6.62 -2.19
CA ILE A 82 -3.82 -6.24 -2.56
C ILE A 82 -4.33 -5.09 -1.68
N ALA A 83 -4.12 -5.18 -0.37
CA ALA A 83 -4.51 -4.13 0.59
C ALA A 83 -3.84 -2.79 0.27
N SER A 84 -2.56 -2.79 -0.13
CA SER A 84 -1.80 -1.60 -0.52
C SER A 84 -2.44 -0.89 -1.71
N ARG A 85 -2.81 -1.65 -2.73
CA ARG A 85 -3.50 -1.12 -3.91
C ARG A 85 -4.86 -0.53 -3.56
N LEU A 86 -5.64 -1.23 -2.73
CA LEU A 86 -6.94 -0.74 -2.28
C LEU A 86 -6.81 0.53 -1.45
N MET A 87 -5.85 0.60 -0.53
CA MET A 87 -5.58 1.80 0.26
C MET A 87 -5.19 2.98 -0.63
N ARG A 88 -4.32 2.78 -1.62
CA ARG A 88 -4.00 3.80 -2.62
C ARG A 88 -5.28 4.34 -3.27
N GLN A 89 -6.13 3.46 -3.80
CA GLN A 89 -7.37 3.84 -4.47
C GLN A 89 -8.30 4.65 -3.54
N ILE A 90 -8.51 4.20 -2.31
CA ILE A 90 -9.37 4.89 -1.35
C ILE A 90 -8.83 6.28 -1.01
N LEU A 91 -7.52 6.41 -0.79
CA LEU A 91 -6.88 7.70 -0.50
C LEU A 91 -7.00 8.67 -1.68
N VAL A 92 -6.85 8.18 -2.91
CA VAL A 92 -7.01 8.97 -4.14
C VAL A 92 -8.46 9.42 -4.34
N ASP A 93 -9.42 8.51 -4.20
CA ASP A 93 -10.86 8.81 -4.29
C ASP A 93 -11.25 9.89 -3.26
N TYR A 94 -10.74 9.75 -2.04
CA TYR A 94 -10.95 10.73 -0.98
C TYR A 94 -10.34 12.10 -1.35
N ALA A 95 -9.09 12.12 -1.83
CA ALA A 95 -8.43 13.35 -2.23
C ALA A 95 -9.16 14.06 -3.38
N ARG A 96 -9.60 13.31 -4.39
CA ARG A 96 -10.38 13.85 -5.52
C ARG A 96 -11.73 14.42 -5.07
N SER A 97 -12.46 13.71 -4.21
CA SER A 97 -13.76 14.18 -3.69
C SER A 97 -13.61 15.43 -2.81
N ARG A 98 -12.54 15.54 -2.05
CA ARG A 98 -12.23 16.72 -1.23
C ARG A 98 -11.86 17.93 -2.10
N SER A 99 -11.03 17.73 -3.11
CA SER A 99 -10.65 18.81 -4.05
C SER A 99 -11.84 19.36 -4.82
N ALA A 100 -12.84 18.52 -5.11
CA ALA A 100 -14.08 18.95 -5.74
C ALA A 100 -14.98 19.81 -4.80
N ARG A 101 -14.87 19.61 -3.48
CA ARG A 101 -15.70 20.32 -2.46
C ARG A 101 -15.05 21.60 -1.92
N LYS A 102 -13.73 21.67 -1.89
CA LYS A 102 -12.96 22.80 -1.39
C LYS A 102 -11.86 23.14 -2.39
N ARG A 103 -11.74 24.43 -2.74
CA ARG A 103 -10.62 24.96 -3.55
C ARG A 103 -9.28 24.94 -2.81
N ASP A 104 -9.10 24.10 -1.82
CA ASP A 104 -7.93 24.04 -0.94
C ASP A 104 -7.11 22.76 -1.19
N GLY A 105 -5.81 22.93 -1.23
CA GLY A 105 -4.80 21.92 -1.64
C GLY A 105 -5.03 20.53 -1.07
N GLY A 106 -5.28 19.58 -1.94
CA GLY A 106 -5.70 18.20 -1.70
C GLY A 106 -4.91 17.41 -0.66
N CYS A 107 -5.33 16.17 -0.41
CA CYS A 107 -4.71 15.22 0.51
C CYS A 107 -3.22 15.02 0.18
N ARG A 108 -2.36 15.18 1.18
CA ARG A 108 -0.92 15.01 1.08
C ARG A 108 -0.47 13.85 1.94
N ILE A 109 0.42 13.04 1.43
CA ILE A 109 1.04 11.94 2.18
C ILE A 109 2.53 12.18 2.30
N ALA A 110 3.12 11.77 3.43
CA ALA A 110 4.56 11.83 3.60
C ALA A 110 5.21 10.81 2.67
N PHE A 111 6.09 11.29 1.81
CA PHE A 111 6.99 10.45 1.02
C PHE A 111 8.26 10.24 1.84
N GLU A 112 8.12 9.62 3.02
CA GLU A 112 9.27 9.29 3.86
C GLU A 112 10.04 8.14 3.19
N ASP A 113 11.32 8.34 3.01
CA ASP A 113 12.25 7.25 2.73
C ASP A 113 12.26 6.33 3.94
N ILE A 114 11.77 5.11 3.78
CA ILE A 114 11.80 4.07 4.81
C ILE A 114 13.25 3.73 5.20
N ASP A 115 14.22 4.18 4.41
CA ASP A 115 15.65 4.07 4.65
C ASP A 115 16.31 5.47 4.66
N GLU A 116 16.55 6.03 5.86
CA GLU A 116 17.63 6.91 6.28
C GLU A 116 17.66 8.43 5.89
N VAL A 117 16.75 8.98 5.13
CA VAL A 117 16.73 10.45 4.97
C VAL A 117 15.30 10.96 5.16
N PRO A 118 15.03 11.75 6.24
CA PRO A 118 13.75 12.44 6.39
C PRO A 118 13.59 13.43 5.23
N SER A 119 12.75 13.12 4.26
CA SER A 119 12.34 14.13 3.31
C SER A 119 11.03 14.75 3.81
N ASP A 120 11.07 16.00 4.22
CA ASP A 120 9.89 16.83 4.57
C ASP A 120 8.95 17.08 3.39
N GLU A 121 9.10 16.35 2.29
CA GLU A 121 8.29 16.52 1.09
C GLU A 121 6.94 15.79 1.25
N ASN A 122 5.95 16.51 1.77
CA ASN A 122 4.55 16.12 1.67
C ASN A 122 4.09 16.17 0.22
N VAL A 123 3.86 15.00 -0.37
CA VAL A 123 3.48 14.85 -1.79
C VAL A 123 1.96 14.79 -1.93
N PRO A 124 1.36 15.52 -2.89
CA PRO A 124 -0.05 15.34 -3.21
C PRO A 124 -0.30 13.90 -3.67
N ILE A 125 -1.21 13.17 -3.00
CA ILE A 125 -1.50 11.76 -3.31
C ILE A 125 -1.94 11.56 -4.77
N VAL A 126 -2.67 12.52 -5.35
CA VAL A 126 -3.12 12.47 -6.74
C VAL A 126 -1.95 12.57 -7.72
N ALA A 127 -0.92 13.38 -7.42
CA ALA A 127 0.28 13.46 -8.26
C ALA A 127 1.09 12.16 -8.22
N LEU A 128 1.17 11.54 -7.03
CA LEU A 128 1.80 10.22 -6.88
C LEU A 128 1.02 9.14 -7.63
N ASP A 129 -0.32 9.19 -7.59
CA ASP A 129 -1.20 8.26 -8.31
C ASP A 129 -0.93 8.30 -9.83
N HIS A 130 -0.96 9.49 -10.42
CA HIS A 130 -0.65 9.66 -11.86
C HIS A 130 0.76 9.19 -12.21
N ALA A 131 1.75 9.49 -11.36
CA ALA A 131 3.11 9.04 -11.58
C ALA A 131 3.23 7.51 -11.49
N LEU A 132 2.50 6.86 -10.58
CA LEU A 132 2.46 5.40 -10.48
C LEU A 132 1.75 4.74 -11.65
N ASP A 133 0.70 5.35 -12.18
CA ASP A 133 0.03 4.84 -13.39
C ASP A 133 0.99 4.90 -14.58
N ALA A 134 1.68 6.02 -14.80
CA ALA A 134 2.69 6.13 -15.84
C ALA A 134 3.88 5.17 -15.63
N LEU A 135 4.29 4.92 -14.38
CA LEU A 135 5.30 3.92 -14.07
C LEU A 135 4.80 2.50 -14.39
N SER A 136 3.52 2.22 -14.13
CA SER A 136 2.93 0.92 -14.41
C SER A 136 2.87 0.60 -15.90
N GLU A 137 2.63 1.61 -16.74
CA GLU A 137 2.71 1.48 -18.21
C GLU A 137 4.12 1.20 -18.69
N ALA A 138 5.15 1.80 -18.05
CA ALA A 138 6.54 1.62 -18.42
C ALA A 138 7.17 0.34 -17.84
N ASP A 139 6.91 0.04 -16.58
CA ASP A 139 7.39 -1.16 -15.85
C ASP A 139 6.40 -1.53 -14.75
N GLU A 140 5.42 -2.37 -15.06
CA GLU A 140 4.39 -2.86 -14.12
C GLU A 140 4.99 -3.48 -12.87
N ARG A 141 6.10 -4.23 -13.01
CA ARG A 141 6.76 -4.87 -11.87
C ARG A 141 7.38 -3.85 -10.94
N GLN A 142 7.94 -2.77 -11.48
CA GLN A 142 8.50 -1.67 -10.70
C GLN A 142 7.40 -0.90 -9.95
N ALA A 143 6.27 -0.64 -10.60
CA ALA A 143 5.11 -0.02 -9.95
C ALA A 143 4.58 -0.88 -8.80
N LYS A 144 4.47 -2.20 -8.97
CA LYS A 144 4.09 -3.14 -7.89
C LYS A 144 5.06 -3.09 -6.70
N ILE A 145 6.37 -2.98 -6.94
CA ILE A 145 7.36 -2.83 -5.86
C ILE A 145 7.09 -1.54 -5.08
N VAL A 146 6.82 -0.44 -5.78
CA VAL A 146 6.51 0.84 -5.13
C VAL A 146 5.22 0.73 -4.30
N GLU A 147 4.16 0.17 -4.86
CA GLU A 147 2.89 -0.02 -4.15
C GLU A 147 3.07 -0.83 -2.87
N MET A 148 3.74 -1.98 -2.95
CA MET A 148 3.96 -2.85 -1.80
C MET A 148 4.88 -2.22 -0.76
N LYS A 149 5.93 -1.51 -1.17
CA LYS A 149 6.86 -0.88 -0.24
C LYS A 149 6.25 0.37 0.40
N PHE A 150 5.68 1.26 -0.42
CA PHE A 150 5.16 2.55 0.03
C PHE A 150 3.80 2.41 0.73
N PHE A 151 2.81 1.79 0.10
CA PHE A 151 1.47 1.65 0.67
C PHE A 151 1.33 0.42 1.57
N GLY A 152 2.12 -0.63 1.35
CA GLY A 152 2.07 -1.88 2.10
C GLY A 152 3.07 -1.97 3.25
N GLY A 153 4.09 -1.11 3.27
CA GLY A 153 5.15 -1.17 4.27
C GLY A 153 5.95 -2.48 4.27
N LEU A 154 5.92 -3.22 3.13
CA LEU A 154 6.66 -4.47 3.03
C LEU A 154 8.16 -4.21 2.92
N SER A 155 8.94 -5.08 3.56
CA SER A 155 10.39 -5.12 3.41
C SER A 155 10.80 -5.60 2.01
N ALA A 156 12.05 -5.36 1.62
CA ALA A 156 12.57 -5.84 0.34
C ALA A 156 12.55 -7.38 0.24
N GLU A 157 12.75 -8.07 1.37
CA GLU A 157 12.67 -9.53 1.49
C GLU A 157 11.25 -10.05 1.24
N GLU A 158 10.25 -9.44 1.88
CA GLU A 158 8.85 -9.82 1.69
C GLU A 158 8.39 -9.59 0.25
N ILE A 159 8.77 -8.45 -0.36
CA ILE A 159 8.47 -8.15 -1.77
C ILE A 159 9.17 -9.15 -2.70
N ALA A 160 10.41 -9.53 -2.40
CA ALA A 160 11.17 -10.51 -3.18
C ALA A 160 10.43 -11.86 -3.22
N VAL A 161 9.89 -12.30 -2.09
CA VAL A 161 9.07 -13.52 -2.00
C VAL A 161 7.77 -13.39 -2.81
N VAL A 162 7.04 -12.29 -2.64
CA VAL A 162 5.75 -12.06 -3.35
C VAL A 162 5.92 -12.03 -4.86
N LEU A 163 6.99 -11.38 -5.35
CA LEU A 163 7.24 -11.23 -6.79
C LEU A 163 8.12 -12.33 -7.40
N ASN A 164 8.58 -13.26 -6.58
CA ASN A 164 9.52 -14.32 -6.96
C ASN A 164 10.77 -13.76 -7.69
N ILE A 165 11.45 -12.80 -7.06
CA ILE A 165 12.68 -12.17 -7.54
C ILE A 165 13.69 -12.06 -6.40
N SER A 166 14.97 -11.72 -6.70
CA SER A 166 15.96 -11.52 -5.65
C SER A 166 15.72 -10.19 -4.89
N ARG A 167 16.08 -10.15 -3.60
CA ARG A 167 16.10 -8.92 -2.78
C ARG A 167 16.89 -7.81 -3.47
N ALA A 168 18.08 -8.10 -4.00
CA ALA A 168 18.90 -7.13 -4.72
C ALA A 168 18.17 -6.51 -5.93
N THR A 169 17.33 -7.30 -6.61
CA THR A 169 16.49 -6.78 -7.70
C THR A 169 15.42 -5.82 -7.19
N VAL A 170 14.79 -6.14 -6.06
CA VAL A 170 13.81 -5.24 -5.41
C VAL A 170 14.47 -3.91 -5.03
N GLU A 171 15.61 -3.95 -4.34
CA GLU A 171 16.33 -2.76 -3.89
C GLU A 171 16.76 -1.87 -5.07
N ARG A 172 17.32 -2.46 -6.13
CA ARG A 172 17.69 -1.72 -7.33
C ARG A 172 16.49 -1.07 -8.03
N LYS A 173 15.40 -1.83 -8.22
CA LYS A 173 14.18 -1.32 -8.83
C LYS A 173 13.53 -0.23 -7.98
N TRP A 174 13.52 -0.38 -6.67
CA TRP A 174 13.04 0.63 -5.74
C TRP A 174 13.85 1.93 -5.84
N ALA A 175 15.18 1.85 -5.80
CA ALA A 175 16.06 3.02 -5.93
C ALA A 175 15.80 3.78 -7.24
N THR A 176 15.68 3.07 -8.36
CA THR A 176 15.37 3.66 -9.66
C THR A 176 13.97 4.29 -9.69
N ALA A 177 12.97 3.58 -9.15
CA ALA A 177 11.59 4.07 -9.10
C ALA A 177 11.46 5.39 -8.33
N ARG A 178 12.13 5.53 -7.18
CA ARG A 178 12.09 6.76 -6.37
C ARG A 178 12.58 7.98 -7.16
N ILE A 179 13.70 7.83 -7.87
CA ILE A 179 14.28 8.92 -8.67
C ILE A 179 13.30 9.28 -9.81
N TRP A 180 12.74 8.28 -10.46
CA TRP A 180 11.80 8.47 -11.57
C TRP A 180 10.51 9.15 -11.09
N LEU A 181 9.90 8.67 -10.01
CA LEU A 181 8.68 9.24 -9.43
C LEU A 181 8.87 10.71 -9.03
N ARG A 182 9.99 11.04 -8.37
CA ARG A 182 10.29 12.44 -8.01
C ARG A 182 10.37 13.35 -9.24
N ARG A 183 10.97 12.87 -10.33
CA ARG A 183 11.05 13.63 -11.59
C ARG A 183 9.68 13.81 -12.22
N GLU A 184 8.88 12.75 -12.27
CA GLU A 184 7.56 12.76 -12.87
C GLU A 184 6.59 13.67 -12.11
N MET A 185 6.56 13.60 -10.79
CA MET A 185 5.75 14.48 -9.95
C MET A 185 6.14 15.96 -10.11
N LYS A 186 7.45 16.27 -10.21
CA LYS A 186 7.92 17.64 -10.48
C LYS A 186 7.53 18.12 -11.88
N ARG A 187 7.46 17.22 -12.86
CA ARG A 187 7.00 17.54 -14.22
C ARG A 187 5.51 17.88 -14.24
N SER A 188 4.71 17.08 -13.56
CA SER A 188 3.26 17.26 -13.48
C SER A 188 2.82 18.45 -12.60
N ALA A 189 3.71 18.99 -11.76
CA ALA A 189 3.46 20.17 -10.94
C ALA A 189 3.82 21.50 -11.61
N ARG A 190 4.39 21.46 -12.83
CA ARG A 190 4.63 22.68 -13.62
C ARG A 190 3.36 23.03 -14.38
N PRO A 191 2.87 24.28 -14.24
CA PRO A 191 1.69 24.78 -14.94
C PRO A 191 1.88 24.80 -16.47
#